data_fc202fd8145e15c66b77d8494c69c636
#
_entry.id   fc202fd8145e15c66b77d8494c69c636
#
_cell.length_a   1.000
_cell.length_b   1.000
_cell.length_c   1.000
_cell.angle_alpha   90.00
_cell.angle_beta   90.00
_cell.angle_gamma   90.00
#
_symmetry.space_group_name_H-M   'P 1'
#
loop_
_entity.id
_entity.type
_entity.pdbx_description
1 polymer ?
#
loop_
_entity_poly.entity_id
_entity_poly.type
_entity_poly.pdbx_seq_one_letter_code
_entity_poly.pdbx_strand_id
1 'polypeptide(L)'
;MTPAINLAKKKKITHTIHQYHHDPRAESYGLEAVEALGQNPEQVFKTLLFCINGEAKNLAVAVIPVDQKLNLKQAAKAAKGKKAEMANPDIAQKTTGYVVGGISPLGQKKALPTFIHQSAMGQETICVSAGIETRNSKLETRNSKLETRNSKLLNFFFHLCVIHYMVFAQILRQD
;
A
#
# COMPACT_ATOMS: atom_id res chain seq x y z
N MET A 1 2.72 -5.17 -15.02
CA MET A 1 1.53 -5.29 -14.13
C MET A 1 1.97 -5.71 -12.75
N THR A 2 1.48 -5.05 -11.71
CA THR A 2 1.88 -5.30 -10.31
C THR A 2 1.17 -6.52 -9.71
N PRO A 3 1.71 -7.10 -8.61
CA PRO A 3 1.06 -8.21 -7.92
C PRO A 3 -0.35 -7.88 -7.41
N ALA A 4 -0.60 -6.63 -7.00
CA ALA A 4 -1.92 -6.18 -6.57
C ALA A 4 -2.96 -6.26 -7.69
N ILE A 5 -2.62 -5.74 -8.87
CA ILE A 5 -3.49 -5.78 -10.05
C ILE A 5 -3.79 -7.22 -10.46
N ASN A 6 -2.75 -8.07 -10.47
CA ASN A 6 -2.92 -9.48 -10.80
C ASN A 6 -3.84 -10.20 -9.80
N LEU A 7 -3.70 -9.91 -8.50
CA LEU A 7 -4.57 -10.48 -7.46
C LEU A 7 -6.01 -10.00 -7.62
N ALA A 8 -6.23 -8.69 -7.84
CA ALA A 8 -7.56 -8.13 -8.02
C ALA A 8 -8.29 -8.77 -9.21
N LYS A 9 -7.61 -8.91 -10.34
CA LYS A 9 -8.15 -9.62 -11.52
C LYS A 9 -8.46 -11.08 -11.24
N LYS A 10 -7.52 -11.80 -10.61
CA LYS A 10 -7.71 -13.21 -10.24
C LYS A 10 -8.90 -13.43 -9.31
N LYS A 11 -9.10 -12.51 -8.36
CA LYS A 11 -10.20 -12.57 -7.38
C LYS A 11 -11.49 -11.92 -7.88
N LYS A 12 -11.49 -11.39 -9.11
CA LYS A 12 -12.65 -10.69 -9.72
C LYS A 12 -13.14 -9.51 -8.86
N ILE A 13 -12.21 -8.82 -8.19
CA ILE A 13 -12.52 -7.62 -7.42
C ILE A 13 -12.79 -6.48 -8.40
N THR A 14 -13.95 -5.84 -8.27
CA THR A 14 -14.27 -4.64 -9.05
C THR A 14 -13.30 -3.53 -8.69
N HIS A 15 -12.59 -2.99 -9.67
CA HIS A 15 -11.56 -1.98 -9.43
C HIS A 15 -11.33 -1.11 -10.66
N THR A 16 -10.88 0.12 -10.42
CA THR A 16 -10.36 1.04 -11.43
C THR A 16 -8.88 1.26 -11.17
N ILE A 17 -8.07 1.31 -12.20
CA ILE A 17 -6.63 1.57 -12.11
C ILE A 17 -6.37 3.00 -12.52
N HIS A 18 -5.83 3.79 -11.60
CA HIS A 18 -5.34 5.14 -11.85
C HIS A 18 -3.82 5.12 -11.95
N GLN A 19 -3.28 5.88 -12.89
CA GLN A 19 -1.84 5.96 -13.13
C GLN A 19 -1.42 7.43 -13.10
N TYR A 20 -0.33 7.72 -12.44
CA TYR A 20 0.28 9.04 -12.47
C TYR A 20 1.80 8.94 -12.46
N HIS A 21 2.47 10.01 -12.88
CA HIS A 21 3.91 10.12 -12.82
C HIS A 21 4.34 10.62 -11.45
N HIS A 22 5.17 9.84 -10.76
CA HIS A 22 5.75 10.25 -9.49
C HIS A 22 6.86 11.30 -9.71
N ASP A 23 6.77 12.43 -8.97
CA ASP A 23 7.85 13.38 -8.85
C ASP A 23 8.78 12.94 -7.70
N PRO A 24 10.06 12.62 -7.95
CA PRO A 24 10.99 12.22 -6.90
C PRO A 24 11.20 13.27 -5.79
N ARG A 25 10.75 14.52 -6.01
CA ARG A 25 10.81 15.61 -5.03
C ARG A 25 9.59 15.67 -4.13
N ALA A 26 8.55 14.87 -4.41
CA ALA A 26 7.34 14.86 -3.60
C ALA A 26 7.63 14.26 -2.21
N GLU A 27 7.25 15.00 -1.17
CA GLU A 27 7.48 14.58 0.23
C GLU A 27 6.58 13.41 0.64
N SER A 28 5.44 13.23 -0.03
CA SER A 28 4.45 12.22 0.31
C SER A 28 3.81 11.63 -0.95
N TYR A 29 4.05 10.35 -1.20
CA TYR A 29 3.43 9.59 -2.29
C TYR A 29 1.89 9.63 -2.28
N GLY A 30 1.30 9.60 -1.10
CA GLY A 30 -0.15 9.58 -0.97
C GLY A 30 -0.80 10.93 -1.26
N LEU A 31 -0.22 12.03 -0.78
CA LEU A 31 -0.71 13.39 -1.06
C LEU A 31 -0.48 13.75 -2.52
N GLU A 32 0.67 13.39 -3.09
CA GLU A 32 0.93 13.52 -4.52
C GLU A 32 -0.14 12.81 -5.36
N ALA A 33 -0.53 11.61 -4.97
CA ALA A 33 -1.59 10.87 -5.67
C ALA A 33 -2.95 11.58 -5.58
N VAL A 34 -3.29 12.17 -4.43
CA VAL A 34 -4.50 12.98 -4.27
C VAL A 34 -4.53 14.11 -5.28
N GLU A 35 -3.44 14.87 -5.36
CA GLU A 35 -3.32 16.02 -6.27
C GLU A 35 -3.31 15.59 -7.74
N ALA A 36 -2.45 14.62 -8.09
CA ALA A 36 -2.27 14.17 -9.46
C ALA A 36 -3.53 13.51 -10.07
N LEU A 37 -4.35 12.87 -9.24
CA LEU A 37 -5.53 12.14 -9.66
C LEU A 37 -6.84 12.89 -9.39
N GLY A 38 -6.78 14.06 -8.72
CA GLY A 38 -7.97 14.81 -8.34
C GLY A 38 -8.93 14.02 -7.43
N GLN A 39 -8.37 13.12 -6.59
CA GLN A 39 -9.16 12.27 -5.72
C GLN A 39 -9.52 12.99 -4.42
N ASN A 40 -10.61 12.57 -3.77
CA ASN A 40 -10.93 13.03 -2.44
C ASN A 40 -9.92 12.44 -1.44
N PRO A 41 -9.18 13.26 -0.65
CA PRO A 41 -8.20 12.79 0.33
C PRO A 41 -8.77 11.78 1.32
N GLU A 42 -10.04 11.91 1.70
CA GLU A 42 -10.72 10.99 2.61
C GLU A 42 -10.90 9.57 2.07
N GLN A 43 -10.82 9.43 0.74
CA GLN A 43 -10.90 8.13 0.05
C GLN A 43 -9.54 7.53 -0.27
N VAL A 44 -8.44 8.28 -0.09
CA VAL A 44 -7.10 7.80 -0.39
C VAL A 44 -6.40 7.32 0.87
N PHE A 45 -5.97 6.06 0.86
CA PHE A 45 -5.37 5.38 1.99
C PHE A 45 -3.95 4.95 1.67
N LYS A 46 -3.05 5.16 2.63
CA LYS A 46 -1.68 4.66 2.57
C LYS A 46 -1.52 3.35 3.32
N THR A 47 -0.60 2.53 2.86
CA THR A 47 -0.26 1.24 3.46
C THR A 47 1.05 1.35 4.20
N LEU A 48 1.02 1.10 5.49
CA LEU A 48 2.17 1.12 6.38
C LEU A 48 2.39 -0.25 7.00
N LEU A 49 3.65 -0.60 7.26
CA LEU A 49 3.99 -1.78 8.04
C LEU A 49 4.47 -1.39 9.43
N PHE A 50 4.06 -2.16 10.41
CA PHE A 50 4.53 -2.02 11.77
C PHE A 50 4.87 -3.38 12.36
N CYS A 51 5.81 -3.41 13.31
CA CYS A 51 6.16 -4.59 14.07
C CYS A 51 5.45 -4.58 15.43
N ILE A 52 5.03 -5.77 15.85
CA ILE A 52 4.34 -5.99 17.12
C ILE A 52 5.35 -6.42 18.16
N ASN A 53 5.30 -5.81 19.34
CA ASN A 53 6.18 -6.06 20.49
C ASN A 53 7.68 -5.84 20.22
N GLY A 54 8.03 -5.03 19.21
CA GLY A 54 9.42 -4.80 18.80
C GLY A 54 10.07 -5.98 18.07
N GLU A 55 9.29 -6.97 17.70
CA GLU A 55 9.78 -8.16 16.99
C GLU A 55 9.79 -7.91 15.48
N ALA A 56 10.98 -7.76 14.89
CA ALA A 56 11.14 -7.45 13.47
C ALA A 56 10.48 -8.47 12.52
N LYS A 57 10.23 -9.69 12.96
CA LYS A 57 9.55 -10.75 12.19
C LYS A 57 8.03 -10.80 12.39
N ASN A 58 7.54 -10.15 13.44
CA ASN A 58 6.10 -10.08 13.77
C ASN A 58 5.50 -8.80 13.21
N LEU A 59 5.23 -8.84 11.91
CA LEU A 59 4.77 -7.69 11.13
C LEU A 59 3.27 -7.71 10.91
N ALA A 60 2.70 -6.52 10.85
CA ALA A 60 1.34 -6.28 10.45
C ALA A 60 1.24 -5.07 9.51
N VAL A 61 0.15 -4.99 8.78
CA VAL A 61 -0.18 -3.93 7.82
C VAL A 61 -1.24 -3.03 8.43
N ALA A 62 -1.03 -1.72 8.33
CA ALA A 62 -2.04 -0.71 8.60
C ALA A 62 -2.39 0.05 7.32
N VAL A 63 -3.68 0.15 7.02
CA VAL A 63 -4.23 0.93 5.91
C VAL A 63 -4.98 2.11 6.51
N ILE A 64 -4.44 3.31 6.37
CA ILE A 64 -4.94 4.53 7.02
C ILE A 64 -5.06 5.67 6.01
N PRO A 65 -5.91 6.70 6.26
CA PRO A 65 -5.99 7.88 5.40
C PRO A 65 -4.61 8.51 5.15
N VAL A 66 -4.39 9.04 3.96
CA VAL A 66 -3.07 9.58 3.55
C VAL A 66 -2.62 10.78 4.39
N ASP A 67 -3.56 11.57 4.89
CA ASP A 67 -3.35 12.77 5.71
C ASP A 67 -3.08 12.45 7.19
N GLN A 68 -3.31 11.21 7.62
CA GLN A 68 -3.18 10.81 9.02
C GLN A 68 -1.85 10.11 9.31
N LYS A 69 -1.41 10.19 10.57
CA LYS A 69 -0.28 9.40 11.10
C LYS A 69 -0.81 8.14 11.78
N LEU A 70 -0.08 7.03 11.65
CA LEU A 70 -0.44 5.80 12.34
C LEU A 70 -0.33 5.98 13.86
N ASN A 71 -1.43 5.77 14.57
CA ASN A 71 -1.43 5.70 16.02
C ASN A 71 -0.91 4.33 16.46
N LEU A 72 0.36 4.29 16.86
CA LEU A 72 1.05 3.04 17.22
C LEU A 72 0.45 2.36 18.47
N LYS A 73 -0.15 3.12 19.40
CA LYS A 73 -0.82 2.53 20.57
C LYS A 73 -2.09 1.79 20.14
N GLN A 74 -2.88 2.40 19.27
CA GLN A 74 -4.09 1.74 18.72
C GLN A 74 -3.72 0.56 17.83
N ALA A 75 -2.68 0.67 17.01
CA ALA A 75 -2.17 -0.43 16.20
C ALA A 75 -1.75 -1.63 17.06
N ALA A 76 -1.03 -1.38 18.16
CA ALA A 76 -0.68 -2.42 19.13
C ALA A 76 -1.92 -3.08 19.75
N LYS A 77 -2.90 -2.28 20.21
CA LYS A 77 -4.16 -2.79 20.79
C LYS A 77 -4.92 -3.66 19.79
N ALA A 78 -5.06 -3.19 18.55
CA ALA A 78 -5.73 -3.92 17.48
C ALA A 78 -5.04 -5.26 17.16
N ALA A 79 -3.71 -5.26 17.17
CA ALA A 79 -2.88 -6.45 16.94
C ALA A 79 -2.73 -7.34 18.21
N LYS A 80 -3.43 -7.02 19.30
CA LYS A 80 -3.33 -7.70 20.60
C LYS A 80 -1.89 -7.74 21.13
N GLY A 81 -1.08 -6.75 20.76
CA GLY A 81 0.29 -6.56 21.23
C GLY A 81 0.38 -5.57 22.39
N LYS A 82 1.52 -5.56 23.07
CA LYS A 82 1.82 -4.60 24.15
C LYS A 82 2.31 -3.26 23.59
N LYS A 83 3.05 -3.29 22.50
CA LYS A 83 3.56 -2.10 21.78
C LYS A 83 3.61 -2.35 20.28
N ALA A 84 3.65 -1.28 19.51
CA ALA A 84 3.92 -1.31 18.07
C ALA A 84 4.98 -0.26 17.73
N GLU A 85 5.75 -0.54 16.70
CA GLU A 85 6.79 0.33 16.17
C GLU A 85 6.74 0.27 14.65
N MET A 86 7.13 1.33 13.96
CA MET A 86 7.22 1.29 12.51
C MET A 86 8.22 0.23 12.06
N ALA A 87 7.86 -0.56 11.08
CA ALA A 87 8.75 -1.57 10.54
C ALA A 87 9.95 -0.93 9.83
N ASN A 88 11.10 -1.58 9.93
CA ASN A 88 12.27 -1.19 9.14
C ASN A 88 11.94 -1.27 7.64
N PRO A 89 12.28 -0.25 6.83
CA PRO A 89 11.97 -0.19 5.39
C PRO A 89 12.45 -1.41 4.61
N ASP A 90 13.68 -1.89 4.86
CA ASP A 90 14.25 -3.04 4.13
C ASP A 90 13.49 -4.34 4.46
N ILE A 91 13.10 -4.51 5.72
CA ILE A 91 12.29 -5.66 6.15
C ILE A 91 10.90 -5.58 5.50
N ALA A 92 10.30 -4.38 5.48
CA ALA A 92 9.01 -4.16 4.84
C ALA A 92 9.06 -4.53 3.34
N GLN A 93 10.07 -4.07 2.61
CA GLN A 93 10.25 -4.38 1.19
C GLN A 93 10.46 -5.88 0.94
N LYS A 94 11.35 -6.51 1.70
CA LYS A 94 11.63 -7.96 1.58
C LYS A 94 10.39 -8.81 1.86
N THR A 95 9.58 -8.39 2.84
CA THR A 95 8.40 -9.15 3.29
C THR A 95 7.23 -8.98 2.34
N THR A 96 6.98 -7.76 1.87
CA THR A 96 5.83 -7.46 0.99
C THR A 96 6.13 -7.72 -0.47
N GLY A 97 7.39 -7.56 -0.90
CA GLY A 97 7.79 -7.58 -2.30
C GLY A 97 7.52 -6.26 -3.03
N TYR A 98 7.13 -5.21 -2.31
CA TYR A 98 6.94 -3.86 -2.82
C TYR A 98 8.06 -2.94 -2.36
N VAL A 99 8.33 -1.89 -3.10
CA VAL A 99 9.20 -0.79 -2.65
C VAL A 99 8.45 0.13 -1.70
N VAL A 100 9.17 0.74 -0.76
CA VAL A 100 8.61 1.75 0.14
C VAL A 100 8.07 2.92 -0.68
N GLY A 101 6.92 3.47 -0.26
CA GLY A 101 6.16 4.46 -1.03
C GLY A 101 5.11 3.85 -1.95
N GLY A 102 5.33 2.61 -2.43
CA GLY A 102 4.37 1.90 -3.28
C GLY A 102 3.87 0.58 -2.70
N ILE A 103 3.95 0.38 -1.39
CA ILE A 103 3.43 -0.84 -0.76
C ILE A 103 1.91 -0.91 -0.93
N SER A 104 1.43 -2.00 -1.53
CA SER A 104 0.00 -2.31 -1.62
C SER A 104 -0.43 -3.21 -0.46
N PRO A 105 -1.67 -3.07 0.04
CA PRO A 105 -2.23 -4.05 0.97
C PRO A 105 -2.58 -5.37 0.27
N LEU A 106 -2.60 -5.38 -1.06
CA LEU A 106 -2.96 -6.52 -1.90
C LEU A 106 -1.73 -7.15 -2.55
N GLY A 107 -1.75 -8.47 -2.73
CA GLY A 107 -0.74 -9.17 -3.51
C GLY A 107 0.66 -9.16 -2.88
N GLN A 108 0.75 -9.01 -1.57
CA GLN A 108 2.02 -9.07 -0.84
C GLN A 108 2.62 -10.48 -0.91
N LYS A 109 3.95 -10.56 -0.96
CA LYS A 109 4.69 -11.81 -1.01
C LYS A 109 4.41 -12.70 0.20
N LYS A 110 4.28 -12.11 1.40
CA LYS A 110 3.87 -12.77 2.63
C LYS A 110 2.52 -12.21 3.07
N ALA A 111 1.54 -13.07 3.32
CA ALA A 111 0.28 -12.68 3.92
C ALA A 111 0.53 -12.20 5.36
N LEU A 112 0.12 -10.97 5.66
CA LEU A 112 0.25 -10.35 6.98
C LEU A 112 -1.13 -9.98 7.53
N PRO A 113 -1.31 -9.99 8.86
CA PRO A 113 -2.48 -9.39 9.48
C PRO A 113 -2.64 -7.94 8.99
N THR A 114 -3.83 -7.59 8.52
CA THR A 114 -4.08 -6.25 7.95
C THR A 114 -5.20 -5.57 8.73
N PHE A 115 -4.92 -4.35 9.16
CA PHE A 115 -5.82 -3.50 9.90
C PHE A 115 -6.18 -2.28 9.06
N ILE A 116 -7.46 -2.00 8.91
CA ILE A 116 -7.95 -0.89 8.11
C ILE A 116 -8.57 0.14 9.05
N HIS A 117 -8.25 1.41 8.81
CA HIS A 117 -8.82 2.53 9.58
C HIS A 117 -10.34 2.57 9.44
N GLN A 118 -11.02 2.91 10.53
CA GLN A 118 -12.50 2.89 10.60
C GLN A 118 -13.17 3.77 9.55
N SER A 119 -12.55 4.89 9.17
CA SER A 119 -13.12 5.80 8.16
C SER A 119 -13.35 5.14 6.79
N ALA A 120 -12.63 4.04 6.48
CA ALA A 120 -12.87 3.28 5.26
C ALA A 120 -14.27 2.67 5.20
N MET A 121 -14.90 2.41 6.35
CA MET A 121 -16.24 1.80 6.41
C MET A 121 -17.35 2.75 5.95
N GLY A 122 -17.11 4.06 5.97
CA GLY A 122 -18.05 5.07 5.49
C GLY A 122 -17.91 5.39 4.01
N GLN A 123 -16.92 4.79 3.33
CA GLN A 123 -16.64 5.05 1.92
C GLN A 123 -17.21 3.95 1.05
N GLU A 124 -17.88 4.30 -0.05
CA GLU A 124 -18.27 3.32 -1.07
C GLU A 124 -17.06 2.68 -1.74
N THR A 125 -16.01 3.47 -1.91
CA THR A 125 -14.76 3.05 -2.51
C THR A 125 -13.58 3.72 -1.82
N ILE A 126 -12.46 3.01 -1.75
CA ILE A 126 -11.19 3.56 -1.28
C ILE A 126 -10.10 3.37 -2.34
N CYS A 127 -9.19 4.32 -2.41
CA CYS A 127 -7.99 4.23 -3.23
C CYS A 127 -6.81 3.74 -2.37
N VAL A 128 -6.13 2.71 -2.81
CA VAL A 128 -4.91 2.21 -2.17
C VAL A 128 -3.81 2.04 -3.21
N SER A 129 -2.55 2.10 -2.80
CA SER A 129 -1.45 1.84 -3.72
C SER A 129 -1.59 0.45 -4.35
N ALA A 130 -1.45 0.39 -5.66
CA ALA A 130 -1.35 -0.85 -6.41
C ALA A 130 0.11 -1.27 -6.68
N GLY A 131 1.05 -0.56 -6.11
CA GLY A 131 2.49 -0.75 -6.32
C GLY A 131 3.08 0.23 -7.32
N ILE A 132 4.40 0.25 -7.38
CA ILE A 132 5.19 1.01 -8.36
C ILE A 132 5.64 0.02 -9.42
N GLU A 133 5.38 0.33 -10.68
CA GLU A 133 5.95 -0.45 -11.79
C GLU A 133 7.35 0.06 -12.08
N THR A 134 8.35 -0.67 -11.63
CA THR A 134 9.72 -0.46 -12.06
C THR A 134 9.93 -1.21 -13.36
N ARG A 135 10.29 -0.52 -14.43
CA ARG A 135 10.59 -1.14 -15.74
C ARG A 135 11.83 -2.02 -15.75
N ASN A 136 12.28 -2.52 -14.61
CA ASN A 136 13.43 -3.40 -14.47
C ASN A 136 13.04 -4.71 -13.80
N SER A 137 12.34 -5.59 -14.50
CA SER A 137 12.35 -6.99 -14.13
C SER A 137 12.43 -7.88 -15.36
N LYS A 138 13.62 -8.37 -15.62
CA LYS A 138 13.91 -9.61 -16.38
C LYS A 138 13.76 -9.65 -17.91
N LEU A 139 13.55 -8.55 -18.62
CA LEU A 139 13.62 -8.57 -20.09
C LEU A 139 14.87 -7.87 -20.67
N GLU A 140 15.69 -7.22 -19.83
CA GLU A 140 16.88 -6.49 -20.29
C GLU A 140 18.19 -7.29 -20.31
N THR A 141 18.15 -8.59 -20.03
CA THR A 141 19.38 -9.41 -20.13
C THR A 141 19.72 -9.81 -21.58
N ARG A 142 18.97 -9.35 -22.58
CA ARG A 142 19.28 -9.65 -23.99
C ARG A 142 19.50 -8.45 -24.92
N ASN A 143 19.27 -7.20 -24.48
CA ASN A 143 19.53 -6.02 -25.32
C ASN A 143 20.11 -4.84 -24.52
N SER A 144 21.14 -5.09 -23.74
CA SER A 144 21.87 -4.06 -23.00
C SER A 144 22.85 -3.28 -23.85
N LYS A 145 22.41 -2.60 -24.91
CA LYS A 145 23.28 -1.64 -25.61
C LYS A 145 22.63 -0.35 -26.10
N LEU A 146 21.34 -0.15 -25.93
CA LEU A 146 20.69 1.14 -26.27
C LEU A 146 19.55 1.43 -25.30
N GLU A 147 19.65 2.56 -24.61
CA GLU A 147 18.64 3.24 -23.80
C GLU A 147 18.86 3.28 -22.28
N THR A 148 20.00 3.80 -21.89
CA THR A 148 20.19 4.53 -20.62
C THR A 148 19.53 5.90 -20.70
N ARG A 149 18.21 6.00 -20.82
CA ARG A 149 17.47 7.26 -20.59
C ARG A 149 16.02 6.97 -20.23
N ASN A 150 15.61 7.47 -19.05
CA ASN A 150 14.24 7.54 -18.54
C ASN A 150 13.64 6.27 -17.93
N SER A 151 14.16 5.85 -16.77
CA SER A 151 13.35 5.09 -15.82
C SER A 151 12.28 6.02 -15.21
N LYS A 152 11.15 6.18 -15.90
CA LYS A 152 9.98 6.84 -15.32
C LYS A 152 9.34 5.87 -14.35
N LEU A 153 9.44 6.14 -13.05
CA LEU A 153 8.67 5.46 -12.02
C LEU A 153 7.19 5.80 -12.24
N LEU A 154 6.38 4.80 -12.51
CA LEU A 154 4.93 4.94 -12.65
C LEU A 154 4.28 4.38 -11.40
N ASN A 155 3.60 5.21 -10.63
CA ASN A 155 2.81 4.79 -9.49
C ASN A 155 1.40 4.42 -9.92
N PHE A 156 0.88 3.32 -9.36
CA PHE A 156 -0.48 2.86 -9.61
C PHE A 156 -1.28 2.92 -8.32
N PHE A 157 -2.45 3.52 -8.38
CA PHE A 157 -3.43 3.49 -7.31
C PHE A 157 -4.65 2.66 -7.71
N PHE A 158 -5.19 1.95 -6.76
CA PHE A 158 -6.42 1.19 -6.92
C PHE A 158 -7.59 1.92 -6.31
N HIS A 159 -8.64 2.07 -7.08
CA HIS A 159 -9.96 2.40 -6.57
C HIS A 159 -10.66 1.07 -6.24
N LEU A 160 -10.75 0.74 -4.97
CA LEU A 160 -11.32 -0.53 -4.53
C LEU A 160 -12.76 -0.31 -4.11
N CYS A 161 -13.71 -0.88 -4.85
CA CYS A 161 -15.10 -0.91 -4.41
C CYS A 161 -15.23 -1.87 -3.22
N VAL A 162 -15.50 -1.34 -2.03
CA VAL A 162 -15.70 -2.13 -0.81
C VAL A 162 -17.14 -2.64 -0.77
N ILE A 163 -17.48 -3.56 -1.67
CA ILE A 163 -18.70 -4.35 -1.52
C ILE A 163 -18.29 -5.78 -1.15
N HIS A 164 -18.50 -6.14 0.12
CA HIS A 164 -18.55 -7.50 0.64
C HIS A 164 -17.33 -8.42 0.42
N TYR A 165 -16.17 -8.10 0.98
CA TYR A 165 -15.26 -9.18 1.38
C TYR A 165 -14.58 -8.85 2.72
N MET A 166 -15.32 -9.10 3.80
CA MET A 166 -14.74 -9.30 5.13
C MET A 166 -13.97 -10.62 5.14
N VAL A 167 -12.74 -10.60 4.69
CA VAL A 167 -11.79 -11.68 4.95
C VAL A 167 -10.59 -11.07 5.64
N PHE A 168 -10.59 -11.11 6.97
CA PHE A 168 -9.47 -10.83 7.87
C PHE A 168 -8.92 -9.40 7.96
N ALA A 169 -9.76 -8.38 7.91
CA ALA A 169 -9.35 -7.05 8.35
C ALA A 169 -10.00 -6.74 9.71
N GLN A 170 -9.21 -6.58 10.76
CA GLN A 170 -9.67 -5.97 12.01
C GLN A 170 -9.63 -4.45 11.85
N ILE A 171 -10.71 -3.80 12.25
CA ILE A 171 -10.86 -2.34 12.13
C ILE A 171 -10.11 -1.65 13.26
N LEU A 172 -9.29 -0.65 12.94
CA LEU A 172 -8.71 0.27 13.91
C LEU A 172 -9.79 1.27 14.31
N ARG A 173 -10.35 1.12 15.53
CA ARG A 173 -11.28 2.12 16.09
C ARG A 173 -10.47 3.30 16.64
N GLN A 174 -10.95 4.51 16.37
CA GLN A 174 -10.55 5.70 17.13
C GLN A 174 -11.54 5.79 18.29
N ASP A 175 -11.04 5.77 19.52
CA ASP A 175 -11.71 6.22 20.73
C ASP A 175 -11.39 7.69 20.95
#